data_c200a73ac3f7f237a719f635728e3c26
#
_entry.id   c200a73ac3f7f237a719f635728e3c26
#
_cell.length_a   1.000
_cell.length_b   1.000
_cell.length_c   1.000
_cell.angle_alpha   90.00
_cell.angle_beta   90.00
_cell.angle_gamma   90.00
#
_symmetry.space_group_name_H-M   'P 1'
#
loop_
_entity.id
_entity.type
_entity.pdbx_description
1 polymer ?
#
loop_
_entity_poly.entity_id
_entity_poly.type
_entity_poly.pdbx_seq_one_letter_code
_entity_poly.pdbx_strand_id
1 'polypeptide(L)'
;LADEAYDHEVLGEIARLALLEAVPDPEERRPYEASLDHSLPVVDDNADSARVVPSALAHPVATLLGLQDRAVVVDGACASGLLVVDAAARYLHDRTSPFVLAVGAMANMAITGNVSFSKIGGLSETDSTPLDENASGLVPGEGAGAVLLCPLAYALEHGMTVYGVIRGSATRTDGRGRAIYAPNMRGQVSAMRHAMAGGNFAADDIDHIETHATGTKAGDTEELLSVKEIASGRCSGPVSLGSVKSLTWHGFPAAGIANLVKVLLCMQHERFAPVHGVKTPHKLIMENPDIFALHRAPATWPVNDSRPRRALVNAFGFGGVNSSVCIEQFDKQYHANLVRVESDTVLPSGKGRAVAIVATGRCQATAMDNGTLLDDDIDFDWRYFKVPPVLVPHMDGAQRLALEATRRLLAERQIDPDRCGIVLGQPAGLEVLARRSFKIRLPEVVSALRSTQSVDSRDIEAVVAGVENIASSIPATVEASLPGYMDNIVAGRLANVFDVRGPSMVLDAGEASFAASVDLAARYLDAGECDQMIVGSAFASRSRVHRAAGLASQGRNASVMLVRSLEWARKHPEEVLAVVEVKTVSEVENDRGFSSSANAGWVLETMATPQNDSGWSEQTT
;
A
#
# COMPACT_ATOMS: atom_id res chain seq x y z
N LEU A 1 0.61 -13.33 -10.07
CA LEU A 1 -0.37 -13.85 -11.05
C LEU A 1 -1.24 -12.72 -11.59
N ALA A 2 -1.85 -11.87 -10.75
CA ALA A 2 -2.69 -10.77 -11.24
C ALA A 2 -1.90 -9.77 -12.10
N ASP A 3 -0.72 -9.36 -11.67
CA ASP A 3 0.11 -8.39 -12.41
C ASP A 3 0.69 -8.97 -13.70
N GLU A 4 0.98 -10.26 -13.76
CA GLU A 4 1.45 -10.90 -14.98
C GLU A 4 0.32 -11.07 -16.00
N ALA A 5 -0.87 -11.46 -15.54
CA ALA A 5 -2.07 -11.47 -16.37
C ALA A 5 -2.43 -10.04 -16.82
N TYR A 6 -2.34 -9.07 -15.91
CA TYR A 6 -2.55 -7.65 -16.21
C TYR A 6 -1.54 -7.13 -17.25
N ASP A 7 -0.24 -7.41 -17.07
CA ASP A 7 0.80 -7.02 -18.05
C ASP A 7 0.50 -7.60 -19.44
N HIS A 8 0.00 -8.83 -19.53
CA HIS A 8 -0.37 -9.45 -20.82
C HIS A 8 -1.62 -8.84 -21.42
N GLU A 9 -2.69 -8.65 -20.64
CA GLU A 9 -3.95 -8.09 -21.10
C GLU A 9 -3.77 -6.64 -21.54
N VAL A 10 -3.07 -5.85 -20.74
CA VAL A 10 -2.76 -4.45 -21.04
C VAL A 10 -1.81 -4.33 -22.23
N LEU A 11 -0.83 -5.23 -22.36
CA LEU A 11 0.01 -5.29 -23.55
C LEU A 11 -0.82 -5.49 -24.81
N GLY A 12 -1.77 -6.42 -24.76
CA GLY A 12 -2.71 -6.66 -25.88
C GLY A 12 -3.55 -5.44 -26.21
N GLU A 13 -4.09 -4.74 -25.21
CA GLU A 13 -4.85 -3.50 -25.40
C GLU A 13 -4.00 -2.41 -26.08
N ILE A 14 -2.80 -2.14 -25.53
CA ILE A 14 -1.91 -1.10 -26.05
C ILE A 14 -1.39 -1.46 -27.44
N ALA A 15 -1.08 -2.73 -27.70
CA ALA A 15 -0.67 -3.18 -29.02
C ALA A 15 -1.78 -2.94 -30.08
N ARG A 16 -3.05 -3.17 -29.73
CA ARG A 16 -4.19 -2.88 -30.62
C ARG A 16 -4.41 -1.39 -30.84
N LEU A 17 -4.23 -0.56 -29.79
CA LEU A 17 -4.29 0.90 -29.95
C LEU A 17 -3.16 1.40 -30.86
N ALA A 18 -1.95 0.90 -30.70
CA ALA A 18 -0.83 1.22 -31.58
C ALA A 18 -1.07 0.74 -33.02
N LEU A 19 -1.66 -0.44 -33.19
CA LEU A 19 -2.06 -0.95 -34.51
C LEU A 19 -3.16 -0.08 -35.12
N LEU A 20 -4.14 0.38 -34.36
CA LEU A 20 -5.19 1.29 -34.83
C LEU A 20 -4.62 2.62 -35.33
N GLU A 21 -3.62 3.16 -34.69
CA GLU A 21 -2.92 4.38 -35.14
C GLU A 21 -2.08 4.12 -36.40
N ALA A 22 -1.42 2.96 -36.47
CA ALA A 22 -0.58 2.58 -37.60
C ALA A 22 -1.41 2.19 -38.86
N VAL A 23 -2.56 1.55 -38.67
CA VAL A 23 -3.48 1.07 -39.71
C VAL A 23 -4.91 1.49 -39.39
N PRO A 24 -5.33 2.72 -39.77
CA PRO A 24 -6.67 3.22 -39.46
C PRO A 24 -7.81 2.45 -40.12
N ASP A 25 -7.60 1.90 -41.33
CA ASP A 25 -8.63 1.15 -42.06
C ASP A 25 -8.93 -0.21 -41.39
N PRO A 26 -10.18 -0.47 -40.99
CA PRO A 26 -10.53 -1.71 -40.29
C PRO A 26 -10.33 -2.98 -41.10
N GLU A 27 -10.55 -2.95 -42.45
CA GLU A 27 -10.40 -4.14 -43.30
C GLU A 27 -8.92 -4.49 -43.49
N GLU A 28 -8.06 -3.48 -43.66
CA GLU A 28 -6.62 -3.67 -43.75
C GLU A 28 -6.01 -4.13 -42.40
N ARG A 29 -6.59 -3.72 -41.27
CA ARG A 29 -6.12 -4.05 -39.93
C ARG A 29 -6.49 -5.46 -39.45
N ARG A 30 -7.61 -6.02 -39.94
CA ARG A 30 -8.16 -7.31 -39.48
C ARG A 30 -7.16 -8.49 -39.43
N PRO A 31 -6.28 -8.71 -40.42
CA PRO A 31 -5.29 -9.79 -40.38
C PRO A 31 -4.29 -9.65 -39.21
N TYR A 32 -3.89 -8.43 -38.89
CA TYR A 32 -2.94 -8.13 -37.85
C TYR A 32 -3.60 -8.27 -36.46
N GLU A 33 -4.87 -7.85 -36.31
CA GLU A 33 -5.66 -8.06 -35.12
C GLU A 33 -5.77 -9.56 -34.78
N ALA A 34 -6.08 -10.39 -35.78
CA ALA A 34 -6.14 -11.84 -35.59
C ALA A 34 -4.80 -12.45 -35.16
N SER A 35 -3.68 -11.92 -35.65
CA SER A 35 -2.35 -12.35 -35.23
C SER A 35 -2.01 -11.92 -33.79
N LEU A 36 -2.38 -10.71 -33.41
CA LEU A 36 -2.25 -10.23 -32.04
C LEU A 36 -3.13 -11.04 -31.08
N ASP A 37 -4.39 -11.34 -31.47
CA ASP A 37 -5.33 -12.13 -30.66
C ASP A 37 -4.84 -13.56 -30.42
N HIS A 38 -4.13 -14.13 -31.38
CA HIS A 38 -3.50 -15.45 -31.21
C HIS A 38 -2.30 -15.43 -30.26
N SER A 39 -1.54 -14.34 -30.28
CA SER A 39 -0.26 -14.24 -29.56
C SER A 39 -0.37 -13.51 -28.22
N LEU A 40 -1.33 -12.59 -28.11
CA LEU A 40 -1.57 -11.76 -26.94
C LEU A 40 -3.06 -11.86 -26.56
N PRO A 41 -3.42 -12.45 -25.43
CA PRO A 41 -4.82 -12.70 -25.07
C PRO A 41 -5.66 -11.42 -25.09
N VAL A 42 -6.88 -11.56 -25.58
CA VAL A 42 -7.89 -10.49 -25.59
C VAL A 42 -8.54 -10.42 -24.21
N VAL A 43 -8.71 -9.21 -23.70
CA VAL A 43 -9.60 -8.98 -22.56
C VAL A 43 -11.03 -9.27 -23.05
N ASP A 44 -11.62 -10.34 -22.57
CA ASP A 44 -13.04 -10.59 -22.79
C ASP A 44 -13.83 -9.56 -21.97
N ASP A 45 -14.76 -8.83 -22.59
CA ASP A 45 -15.67 -7.89 -21.93
C ASP A 45 -16.57 -8.58 -20.86
N ASN A 46 -16.49 -9.93 -20.75
CA ASN A 46 -17.22 -10.74 -19.80
C ASN A 46 -16.34 -11.15 -18.60
N ALA A 47 -16.72 -10.75 -17.40
CA ALA A 47 -16.39 -11.26 -16.05
C ALA A 47 -14.92 -11.60 -15.69
N ASP A 48 -14.04 -12.01 -16.62
CA ASP A 48 -12.66 -12.41 -16.27
C ASP A 48 -11.69 -11.22 -16.18
N SER A 49 -11.97 -10.12 -16.83
CA SER A 49 -11.18 -8.88 -16.73
C SER A 49 -11.22 -8.22 -15.35
N ALA A 50 -12.25 -8.52 -14.54
CA ALA A 50 -12.30 -8.09 -13.14
C ALA A 50 -11.17 -8.70 -12.29
N ARG A 51 -10.50 -9.78 -12.73
CA ARG A 51 -9.42 -10.46 -12.01
C ARG A 51 -8.08 -9.71 -12.05
N VAL A 52 -8.00 -8.64 -12.78
CA VAL A 52 -6.76 -7.90 -13.03
C VAL A 52 -6.52 -6.78 -12.05
N VAL A 53 -7.54 -6.39 -11.29
CA VAL A 53 -7.43 -5.34 -10.25
C VAL A 53 -7.08 -5.97 -8.90
N PRO A 54 -6.29 -5.30 -8.04
CA PRO A 54 -5.86 -5.85 -6.76
C PRO A 54 -7.02 -6.33 -5.86
N SER A 55 -8.14 -5.63 -5.84
CA SER A 55 -9.36 -6.03 -5.08
C SER A 55 -9.91 -7.39 -5.51
N ALA A 56 -9.73 -7.78 -6.78
CA ALA A 56 -10.13 -9.10 -7.28
C ALA A 56 -9.35 -10.26 -6.66
N LEU A 57 -8.23 -10.01 -5.97
CA LEU A 57 -7.49 -11.02 -5.22
C LEU A 57 -8.10 -11.27 -3.84
N ALA A 58 -8.57 -10.23 -3.17
CA ALA A 58 -9.09 -10.32 -1.81
C ALA A 58 -10.48 -10.99 -1.77
N HIS A 59 -11.37 -10.66 -2.70
CA HIS A 59 -12.74 -11.18 -2.74
C HIS A 59 -12.84 -12.72 -2.91
N PRO A 60 -12.13 -13.37 -3.84
CA PRO A 60 -12.16 -14.83 -3.95
C PRO A 60 -11.66 -15.53 -2.69
N VAL A 61 -10.64 -15.01 -2.03
CA VAL A 61 -10.13 -15.56 -0.76
C VAL A 61 -11.19 -15.44 0.33
N ALA A 62 -11.80 -14.27 0.46
CA ALA A 62 -12.88 -14.04 1.42
C ALA A 62 -14.06 -14.98 1.17
N THR A 63 -14.50 -15.10 -0.09
CA THR A 63 -15.61 -16.00 -0.50
C THR A 63 -15.29 -17.45 -0.22
N LEU A 64 -14.08 -17.93 -0.58
CA LEU A 64 -13.65 -19.30 -0.36
C LEU A 64 -13.64 -19.69 1.14
N LEU A 65 -13.25 -18.74 1.98
CA LEU A 65 -13.18 -18.92 3.43
C LEU A 65 -14.50 -18.60 4.16
N GLY A 66 -15.55 -18.19 3.44
CA GLY A 66 -16.83 -17.80 4.02
C GLY A 66 -16.77 -16.53 4.87
N LEU A 67 -15.79 -15.65 4.63
CA LEU A 67 -15.69 -14.36 5.31
C LEU A 67 -16.70 -13.39 4.69
N GLN A 68 -17.55 -12.78 5.51
CA GLN A 68 -18.75 -12.08 5.03
C GLN A 68 -18.70 -10.57 5.22
N ASP A 69 -17.71 -10.04 5.97
CA ASP A 69 -17.74 -8.62 6.33
C ASP A 69 -17.04 -7.74 5.29
N ARG A 70 -15.74 -7.82 5.16
CA ARG A 70 -14.94 -6.90 4.33
C ARG A 70 -13.76 -7.59 3.68
N ALA A 71 -13.48 -7.22 2.44
CA ALA A 71 -12.28 -7.64 1.73
C ALA A 71 -11.64 -6.40 1.07
N VAL A 72 -10.44 -6.03 1.51
CA VAL A 72 -9.74 -4.81 1.08
C VAL A 72 -8.29 -5.13 0.80
N VAL A 73 -7.74 -4.59 -0.27
CA VAL A 73 -6.30 -4.56 -0.50
C VAL A 73 -5.75 -3.22 -0.01
N VAL A 74 -4.65 -3.28 0.72
CA VAL A 74 -3.96 -2.10 1.27
C VAL A 74 -2.57 -2.06 0.65
N ASP A 75 -2.22 -0.93 0.03
CA ASP A 75 -0.93 -0.74 -0.60
C ASP A 75 -0.10 0.35 0.12
N GLY A 76 1.07 -0.05 0.57
CA GLY A 76 2.17 0.75 1.09
C GLY A 76 3.50 0.23 0.55
N ALA A 77 3.49 -0.37 -0.67
CA ALA A 77 4.63 -1.06 -1.28
C ALA A 77 5.21 -2.14 -0.34
N CYS A 78 6.52 -2.13 -0.11
CA CYS A 78 7.18 -3.14 0.75
C CYS A 78 6.72 -3.12 2.22
N ALA A 79 6.07 -2.05 2.67
CA ALA A 79 5.48 -1.96 4.01
C ALA A 79 4.10 -2.63 4.12
N SER A 80 3.44 -2.97 3.01
CA SER A 80 2.04 -3.44 2.95
C SER A 80 1.74 -4.57 3.94
N GLY A 81 2.66 -5.53 4.13
CA GLY A 81 2.47 -6.66 5.03
C GLY A 81 2.32 -6.27 6.51
N LEU A 82 3.05 -5.26 7.00
CA LEU A 82 2.85 -4.75 8.36
C LEU A 82 1.78 -3.66 8.41
N LEU A 83 1.62 -2.91 7.33
CA LEU A 83 0.54 -1.93 7.20
C LEU A 83 -0.85 -2.60 7.30
N VAL A 84 -1.04 -3.77 6.67
CA VAL A 84 -2.30 -4.52 6.79
C VAL A 84 -2.51 -5.06 8.22
N VAL A 85 -1.44 -5.38 8.95
CA VAL A 85 -1.51 -5.77 10.37
C VAL A 85 -1.93 -4.56 11.23
N ASP A 86 -1.38 -3.38 10.99
CA ASP A 86 -1.77 -2.14 11.68
C ASP A 86 -3.23 -1.78 11.39
N ALA A 87 -3.66 -1.82 10.12
CA ALA A 87 -5.05 -1.61 9.72
C ALA A 87 -5.99 -2.64 10.38
N ALA A 88 -5.64 -3.93 10.39
CA ALA A 88 -6.42 -4.99 11.02
C ALA A 88 -6.57 -4.76 12.53
N ALA A 89 -5.52 -4.29 13.22
CA ALA A 89 -5.60 -3.92 14.64
C ALA A 89 -6.63 -2.81 14.87
N ARG A 90 -6.74 -1.81 13.95
CA ARG A 90 -7.77 -0.76 14.02
C ARG A 90 -9.18 -1.33 13.81
N TYR A 91 -9.34 -2.31 12.91
CA TYR A 91 -10.63 -2.99 12.72
C TYR A 91 -11.05 -3.84 13.92
N LEU A 92 -10.11 -4.44 14.65
CA LEU A 92 -10.42 -5.24 15.84
C LEU A 92 -10.69 -4.39 17.09
N HIS A 93 -10.20 -3.16 17.13
CA HIS A 93 -10.32 -2.30 18.30
C HIS A 93 -11.76 -1.96 18.68
N ASP A 94 -12.65 -1.83 17.70
CA ASP A 94 -14.07 -1.52 17.91
C ASP A 94 -14.97 -2.75 18.12
N ARG A 95 -14.38 -3.95 18.08
CA ARG A 95 -15.08 -5.22 18.30
C ARG A 95 -16.25 -5.50 17.34
N THR A 96 -16.28 -4.87 16.17
CA THR A 96 -17.30 -5.15 15.15
C THR A 96 -17.08 -6.50 14.48
N SER A 97 -15.82 -6.94 14.37
CA SER A 97 -15.44 -8.27 13.86
C SER A 97 -14.66 -9.04 14.93
N PRO A 98 -14.94 -10.33 15.15
CA PRO A 98 -14.23 -11.13 16.14
C PRO A 98 -12.79 -11.45 15.72
N PHE A 99 -12.50 -11.45 14.41
CA PHE A 99 -11.16 -11.68 13.87
C PHE A 99 -10.99 -11.03 12.50
N VAL A 100 -9.75 -10.80 12.11
CA VAL A 100 -9.35 -10.29 10.79
C VAL A 100 -8.22 -11.16 10.25
N LEU A 101 -8.34 -11.59 9.00
CA LEU A 101 -7.27 -12.29 8.28
C LEU A 101 -6.41 -11.25 7.55
N ALA A 102 -5.18 -11.06 7.99
CA ALA A 102 -4.19 -10.22 7.33
C ALA A 102 -3.27 -11.07 6.44
N VAL A 103 -3.22 -10.75 5.15
CA VAL A 103 -2.49 -11.51 4.13
C VAL A 103 -1.51 -10.60 3.42
N GLY A 104 -0.28 -11.06 3.23
CA GLY A 104 0.69 -10.46 2.33
C GLY A 104 1.09 -11.48 1.27
N ALA A 105 1.00 -11.12 0.00
CA ALA A 105 1.31 -12.01 -1.11
C ALA A 105 2.08 -11.27 -2.21
N MET A 106 3.04 -11.98 -2.79
CA MET A 106 3.82 -11.55 -3.94
C MET A 106 4.01 -12.75 -4.88
N ALA A 107 3.52 -12.62 -6.08
CA ALA A 107 3.67 -13.62 -7.14
C ALA A 107 3.92 -12.94 -8.50
N ASN A 108 4.59 -11.80 -8.49
CA ASN A 108 4.84 -10.99 -9.67
C ASN A 108 6.32 -10.83 -9.93
N MET A 109 6.82 -11.60 -10.88
CA MET A 109 8.18 -11.50 -11.43
C MET A 109 8.18 -10.84 -12.81
N ALA A 110 7.20 -9.96 -13.09
CA ALA A 110 7.06 -9.30 -14.37
C ALA A 110 8.33 -8.55 -14.79
N ILE A 111 8.66 -8.67 -16.07
CA ILE A 111 9.87 -8.07 -16.64
C ILE A 111 9.88 -6.55 -16.48
N THR A 112 8.72 -5.90 -16.56
CA THR A 112 8.57 -4.44 -16.44
C THR A 112 9.01 -3.94 -15.07
N GLY A 113 8.62 -4.64 -13.99
CA GLY A 113 9.07 -4.35 -12.63
C GLY A 113 10.57 -4.52 -12.47
N ASN A 114 11.11 -5.65 -12.92
CA ASN A 114 12.55 -5.94 -12.83
C ASN A 114 13.41 -4.94 -13.61
N VAL A 115 12.98 -4.56 -14.84
CA VAL A 115 13.67 -3.52 -15.63
C VAL A 115 13.65 -2.18 -14.89
N SER A 116 12.53 -1.82 -14.28
CA SER A 116 12.41 -0.55 -13.55
C SER A 116 13.26 -0.54 -12.28
N PHE A 117 13.28 -1.63 -11.50
CA PHE A 117 14.18 -1.79 -10.35
C PHE A 117 15.65 -1.77 -10.74
N SER A 118 16.01 -2.36 -11.89
CA SER A 118 17.37 -2.28 -12.43
C SER A 118 17.79 -0.84 -12.73
N LYS A 119 16.87 0.00 -13.26
CA LYS A 119 17.16 1.41 -13.59
C LYS A 119 17.42 2.28 -12.36
N ILE A 120 16.87 1.95 -11.21
CA ILE A 120 17.19 2.64 -9.95
C ILE A 120 18.41 2.05 -9.24
N GLY A 121 19.07 1.04 -9.81
CA GLY A 121 20.21 0.36 -9.19
C GLY A 121 19.82 -0.43 -7.93
N GLY A 122 18.56 -0.87 -7.83
CA GLY A 122 18.03 -1.54 -6.64
C GLY A 122 18.28 -3.04 -6.59
N LEU A 123 18.57 -3.68 -7.74
CA LEU A 123 18.74 -5.13 -7.84
C LEU A 123 20.20 -5.55 -7.56
N SER A 124 20.36 -6.66 -6.84
CA SER A 124 21.65 -7.32 -6.68
C SER A 124 22.01 -8.13 -7.92
N GLU A 125 23.31 -8.15 -8.26
CA GLU A 125 23.83 -8.98 -9.33
C GLU A 125 24.15 -10.42 -8.88
N THR A 126 24.12 -10.69 -7.58
CA THR A 126 24.55 -11.98 -7.01
C THR A 126 23.46 -12.57 -6.12
N ASP A 127 23.47 -12.25 -4.83
CA ASP A 127 22.60 -12.83 -3.81
C ASP A 127 22.11 -11.75 -2.85
N SER A 128 21.07 -12.06 -2.07
CA SER A 128 20.57 -11.18 -1.02
C SER A 128 21.43 -11.34 0.24
N THR A 129 22.16 -10.30 0.58
CA THR A 129 23.03 -10.26 1.77
C THR A 129 22.72 -9.04 2.64
N PRO A 130 21.49 -8.95 3.20
CA PRO A 130 21.12 -7.83 4.06
C PRO A 130 22.07 -7.75 5.26
N LEU A 131 22.38 -6.51 5.67
CA LEU A 131 23.31 -6.20 6.78
C LEU A 131 24.77 -6.59 6.54
N ASP A 132 25.18 -6.96 5.31
CA ASP A 132 26.58 -7.14 4.91
C ASP A 132 27.16 -5.82 4.39
N GLU A 133 28.43 -5.54 4.69
CA GLU A 133 29.15 -4.35 4.21
C GLU A 133 29.20 -4.28 2.67
N ASN A 134 29.21 -5.45 2.02
CA ASN A 134 29.28 -5.59 0.57
C ASN A 134 27.91 -5.87 -0.07
N ALA A 135 26.82 -5.61 0.64
CA ALA A 135 25.48 -5.72 0.08
C ALA A 135 25.34 -4.85 -1.18
N SER A 136 24.83 -5.43 -2.27
CA SER A 136 24.81 -4.81 -3.61
C SER A 136 23.41 -4.45 -4.13
N GLY A 137 22.37 -4.87 -3.42
CA GLY A 137 20.98 -4.66 -3.81
C GLY A 137 20.03 -5.74 -3.27
N LEU A 138 18.77 -5.61 -3.58
CA LEU A 138 17.77 -6.62 -3.26
C LEU A 138 17.71 -7.72 -4.34
N VAL A 139 17.27 -8.89 -3.94
CA VAL A 139 16.84 -9.96 -4.85
C VAL A 139 15.33 -10.10 -4.71
N PRO A 140 14.55 -9.98 -5.80
CA PRO A 140 13.11 -10.21 -5.77
C PRO A 140 12.79 -11.65 -5.34
N GLY A 141 11.79 -11.81 -4.48
CA GLY A 141 11.29 -13.10 -4.03
C GLY A 141 9.78 -13.18 -4.18
N GLU A 142 9.27 -14.39 -4.29
CA GLU A 142 7.83 -14.67 -4.34
C GLU A 142 7.40 -15.44 -3.10
N GLY A 143 6.15 -15.32 -2.74
CA GLY A 143 5.54 -16.04 -1.64
C GLY A 143 4.31 -15.35 -1.08
N ALA A 144 3.66 -16.04 -0.17
CA ALA A 144 2.53 -15.51 0.56
C ALA A 144 2.61 -15.95 2.03
N GLY A 145 2.07 -15.09 2.88
CA GLY A 145 1.89 -15.37 4.30
C GLY A 145 0.59 -14.79 4.80
N ALA A 146 0.04 -15.39 5.84
CA ALA A 146 -1.19 -14.93 6.46
C ALA A 146 -1.11 -15.08 7.98
N VAL A 147 -1.73 -14.13 8.68
CA VAL A 147 -1.94 -14.19 10.13
C VAL A 147 -3.41 -13.91 10.44
N LEU A 148 -3.99 -14.74 11.29
CA LEU A 148 -5.32 -14.51 11.84
C LEU A 148 -5.17 -13.71 13.12
N LEU A 149 -5.77 -12.53 13.16
CA LEU A 149 -5.73 -11.61 14.29
C LEU A 149 -7.10 -11.60 14.97
N CYS A 150 -7.10 -11.60 16.30
CA CYS A 150 -8.29 -11.41 17.11
C CYS A 150 -7.93 -10.74 18.44
N PRO A 151 -8.91 -10.14 19.16
CA PRO A 151 -8.69 -9.69 20.52
C PRO A 151 -8.19 -10.82 21.42
N LEU A 152 -7.18 -10.57 22.24
CA LEU A 152 -6.60 -11.60 23.11
C LEU A 152 -7.65 -12.22 24.05
N ALA A 153 -8.57 -11.40 24.58
CA ALA A 153 -9.67 -11.88 25.41
C ALA A 153 -10.53 -12.92 24.67
N TYR A 154 -10.86 -12.67 23.40
CA TYR A 154 -11.61 -13.59 22.55
C TYR A 154 -10.85 -14.92 22.34
N ALA A 155 -9.54 -14.86 22.05
CA ALA A 155 -8.71 -16.04 21.86
C ALA A 155 -8.66 -16.91 23.13
N LEU A 156 -8.51 -16.28 24.31
CA LEU A 156 -8.49 -16.99 25.59
C LEU A 156 -9.84 -17.61 25.94
N GLU A 157 -10.94 -16.90 25.72
CA GLU A 157 -12.31 -17.38 25.96
C GLU A 157 -12.64 -18.62 25.10
N HIS A 158 -12.19 -18.61 23.84
CA HIS A 158 -12.47 -19.70 22.89
C HIS A 158 -11.38 -20.77 22.84
N GLY A 159 -10.36 -20.70 23.72
CA GLY A 159 -9.29 -21.70 23.79
C GLY A 159 -8.44 -21.78 22.53
N MET A 160 -8.29 -20.67 21.80
CA MET A 160 -7.50 -20.62 20.56
C MET A 160 -6.00 -20.69 20.86
N THR A 161 -5.23 -21.24 19.92
CA THR A 161 -3.76 -21.19 20.00
C THR A 161 -3.28 -19.77 19.71
N VAL A 162 -2.54 -19.20 20.67
CA VAL A 162 -1.95 -17.85 20.52
C VAL A 162 -0.44 -18.01 20.29
N TYR A 163 0.04 -17.55 19.15
CA TYR A 163 1.46 -17.60 18.77
C TYR A 163 2.26 -16.41 19.31
N GLY A 164 1.60 -15.28 19.51
CA GLY A 164 2.16 -14.07 20.07
C GLY A 164 1.10 -12.99 20.23
N VAL A 165 1.46 -11.92 20.92
CA VAL A 165 0.55 -10.81 21.24
C VAL A 165 1.11 -9.52 20.64
N ILE A 166 0.38 -8.91 19.72
CA ILE A 166 0.70 -7.57 19.21
C ILE A 166 0.36 -6.57 20.33
N ARG A 167 1.35 -5.84 20.78
CA ARG A 167 1.22 -4.86 21.87
C ARG A 167 1.06 -3.44 21.34
N GLY A 168 1.65 -3.16 20.21
CA GLY A 168 1.53 -1.88 19.54
C GLY A 168 1.89 -1.98 18.07
N SER A 169 1.28 -1.16 17.26
CA SER A 169 1.57 -1.03 15.84
C SER A 169 1.44 0.43 15.42
N ALA A 170 2.24 0.84 14.46
CA ALA A 170 2.14 2.18 13.91
C ALA A 170 2.63 2.22 12.46
N THR A 171 1.95 3.03 11.67
CA THR A 171 2.37 3.42 10.34
C THR A 171 2.60 4.92 10.30
N ARG A 172 3.73 5.36 9.75
CA ARG A 172 4.13 6.77 9.60
C ARG A 172 4.77 6.99 8.24
N THR A 173 4.76 8.24 7.78
CA THR A 173 5.45 8.59 6.54
C THR A 173 6.67 9.46 6.80
N ASP A 174 7.55 9.46 5.80
CA ASP A 174 8.76 10.30 5.81
C ASP A 174 8.42 11.80 5.73
N GLY A 175 7.22 12.14 5.24
CA GLY A 175 6.89 13.50 4.89
C GLY A 175 7.81 14.03 3.80
N ARG A 176 8.24 15.28 3.91
CA ARG A 176 9.15 15.89 2.93
C ARG A 176 10.55 15.31 3.06
N GLY A 177 10.99 14.57 2.05
CA GLY A 177 12.30 13.95 1.92
C GLY A 177 13.09 14.46 0.72
N ARG A 178 14.32 13.94 0.52
CA ARG A 178 15.20 14.28 -0.62
C ARG A 178 14.63 13.75 -1.95
N ALA A 179 14.16 12.53 -1.94
CA ALA A 179 13.49 11.89 -3.07
C ALA A 179 12.42 10.95 -2.52
N ILE A 180 11.37 10.71 -3.31
CA ILE A 180 10.22 9.92 -2.89
C ILE A 180 10.55 8.44 -2.59
N TYR A 181 11.67 7.96 -3.12
CA TYR A 181 12.15 6.59 -2.93
C TYR A 181 13.39 6.48 -2.02
N ALA A 182 13.92 7.61 -1.53
CA ALA A 182 15.07 7.58 -0.64
C ALA A 182 14.63 7.25 0.79
N PRO A 183 15.25 6.28 1.46
CA PRO A 183 14.94 5.97 2.85
C PRO A 183 15.21 7.19 3.75
N ASN A 184 14.45 7.32 4.83
CA ASN A 184 14.52 8.48 5.73
C ASN A 184 14.41 8.04 7.20
N MET A 185 15.50 8.22 7.92
CA MET A 185 15.59 7.90 9.35
C MET A 185 14.43 8.51 10.18
N ARG A 186 14.01 9.74 9.89
CA ARG A 186 12.94 10.40 10.66
C ARG A 186 11.62 9.62 10.61
N GLY A 187 11.19 9.17 9.43
CA GLY A 187 9.97 8.40 9.26
C GLY A 187 10.07 7.02 9.94
N GLN A 188 11.20 6.33 9.75
CA GLN A 188 11.48 5.04 10.37
C GLN A 188 11.46 5.12 11.91
N VAL A 189 12.19 6.09 12.49
CA VAL A 189 12.23 6.33 13.94
C VAL A 189 10.83 6.70 14.46
N SER A 190 10.08 7.50 13.71
CA SER A 190 8.71 7.86 14.07
C SER A 190 7.80 6.64 14.15
N ALA A 191 7.83 5.75 13.15
CA ALA A 191 7.03 4.53 13.15
C ALA A 191 7.39 3.62 14.34
N MET A 192 8.69 3.37 14.56
CA MET A 192 9.17 2.55 15.65
C MET A 192 8.76 3.14 17.02
N ARG A 193 8.96 4.43 17.24
CA ARG A 193 8.58 5.09 18.53
C ARG A 193 7.08 5.04 18.80
N HIS A 194 6.23 5.24 17.78
CA HIS A 194 4.78 5.16 17.96
C HIS A 194 4.34 3.72 18.24
N ALA A 195 4.89 2.72 17.56
CA ALA A 195 4.60 1.32 17.84
C ALA A 195 5.03 0.94 19.28
N MET A 196 6.22 1.38 19.71
CA MET A 196 6.71 1.15 21.07
C MET A 196 5.84 1.86 22.12
N ALA A 197 5.45 3.10 21.86
CA ALA A 197 4.57 3.85 22.77
C ALA A 197 3.19 3.20 22.89
N GLY A 198 2.59 2.76 21.78
CA GLY A 198 1.32 2.01 21.77
C GLY A 198 1.40 0.70 22.56
N GLY A 199 2.55 0.03 22.55
CA GLY A 199 2.81 -1.19 23.32
C GLY A 199 3.27 -0.94 24.76
N ASN A 200 3.52 0.30 25.13
CA ASN A 200 4.19 0.70 26.37
C ASN A 200 5.56 0.01 26.54
N PHE A 201 6.36 0.00 25.46
CA PHE A 201 7.70 -0.57 25.43
C PHE A 201 8.76 0.53 25.51
N ALA A 202 9.67 0.40 26.46
CA ALA A 202 10.93 1.16 26.49
C ALA A 202 11.98 0.51 25.57
N ALA A 203 13.08 1.19 25.31
CA ALA A 203 14.19 0.63 24.52
C ALA A 203 14.74 -0.67 25.14
N ASP A 204 14.84 -0.75 26.47
CA ASP A 204 15.30 -1.93 27.21
C ASP A 204 14.35 -3.13 27.14
N ASP A 205 13.12 -2.91 26.72
CA ASP A 205 12.11 -3.95 26.58
C ASP A 205 12.25 -4.75 25.27
N ILE A 206 12.96 -4.24 24.27
CA ILE A 206 13.11 -4.88 22.97
C ILE A 206 14.32 -5.81 22.97
N ASP A 207 14.12 -7.11 22.87
CA ASP A 207 15.19 -8.10 22.79
C ASP A 207 15.71 -8.27 21.37
N HIS A 208 14.82 -8.15 20.37
CA HIS A 208 15.08 -8.41 18.96
C HIS A 208 14.43 -7.38 18.06
N ILE A 209 15.13 -6.96 17.03
CA ILE A 209 14.58 -6.16 15.93
C ILE A 209 14.69 -6.96 14.63
N GLU A 210 13.54 -7.33 14.10
CA GLU A 210 13.45 -7.89 12.76
C GLU A 210 13.44 -6.74 11.77
N THR A 211 14.55 -6.52 11.11
CA THR A 211 14.78 -5.37 10.24
C THR A 211 14.06 -5.48 8.90
N HIS A 212 13.79 -4.34 8.30
CA HIS A 212 13.40 -4.30 6.90
C HIS A 212 14.55 -4.71 5.99
N ALA A 213 15.78 -4.41 6.34
CA ALA A 213 17.03 -4.60 5.60
C ALA A 213 16.90 -5.45 4.34
N THR A 214 17.04 -4.80 3.17
CA THR A 214 16.83 -5.41 1.85
C THR A 214 18.12 -5.82 1.16
N GLY A 215 19.28 -5.54 1.76
CA GLY A 215 20.58 -5.66 1.12
C GLY A 215 20.92 -4.49 0.20
N THR A 216 20.15 -3.41 0.23
CA THR A 216 20.53 -2.16 -0.44
C THR A 216 21.38 -1.31 0.50
N LYS A 217 22.54 -0.86 0.02
CA LYS A 217 23.50 -0.14 0.86
C LYS A 217 22.89 1.09 1.56
N ALA A 218 22.13 1.88 0.84
CA ALA A 218 21.46 3.06 1.41
C ALA A 218 20.37 2.69 2.42
N GLY A 219 19.53 1.68 2.10
CA GLY A 219 18.44 1.22 2.97
C GLY A 219 18.94 0.64 4.27
N ASP A 220 19.88 -0.30 4.19
CA ASP A 220 20.44 -0.96 5.37
C ASP A 220 21.19 0.04 6.28
N THR A 221 21.94 1.00 5.68
CA THR A 221 22.60 2.05 6.45
C THR A 221 21.61 2.94 7.20
N GLU A 222 20.56 3.41 6.52
CA GLU A 222 19.58 4.31 7.13
C GLU A 222 18.77 3.61 8.23
N GLU A 223 18.41 2.33 8.02
CA GLU A 223 17.73 1.55 9.06
C GLU A 223 18.63 1.28 10.27
N LEU A 224 19.90 0.95 10.07
CA LEU A 224 20.83 0.78 11.19
C LEU A 224 21.01 2.08 12.00
N LEU A 225 21.02 3.25 11.34
CA LEU A 225 21.04 4.54 12.03
C LEU A 225 19.74 4.77 12.82
N SER A 226 18.60 4.40 12.24
CA SER A 226 17.29 4.49 12.88
C SER A 226 17.20 3.58 14.12
N VAL A 227 17.66 2.34 13.99
CA VAL A 227 17.72 1.38 15.11
C VAL A 227 18.69 1.86 16.19
N LYS A 228 19.86 2.42 15.81
CA LYS A 228 20.80 3.02 16.75
C LYS A 228 20.16 4.14 17.58
N GLU A 229 19.37 4.99 16.95
CA GLU A 229 18.62 6.06 17.62
C GLU A 229 17.58 5.51 18.60
N ILE A 230 16.85 4.45 18.23
CA ILE A 230 15.86 3.80 19.11
C ILE A 230 16.52 3.04 20.26
N ALA A 231 17.65 2.39 20.01
CA ALA A 231 18.38 1.63 21.00
C ALA A 231 19.30 2.50 21.88
N SER A 232 19.39 3.79 21.59
CA SER A 232 20.22 4.72 22.39
C SER A 232 19.75 4.76 23.85
N GLY A 233 20.70 4.64 24.77
CA GLY A 233 20.42 4.65 26.21
C GLY A 233 19.97 3.31 26.80
N ARG A 234 20.00 2.21 26.02
CA ARG A 234 19.77 0.86 26.57
C ARG A 234 20.81 0.50 27.61
N CYS A 235 20.35 -0.16 28.66
CA CYS A 235 21.18 -0.73 29.74
C CYS A 235 21.17 -2.27 29.72
N SER A 236 20.21 -2.88 28.98
CA SER A 236 20.03 -4.34 28.89
C SER A 236 21.00 -5.03 27.92
N GLY A 237 21.97 -4.30 27.37
CA GLY A 237 22.94 -4.82 26.40
C GLY A 237 22.47 -4.68 24.93
N PRO A 238 23.22 -5.26 23.97
CA PRO A 238 22.93 -5.10 22.55
C PRO A 238 21.60 -5.72 22.14
N VAL A 239 20.89 -5.07 21.20
CA VAL A 239 19.68 -5.62 20.62
C VAL A 239 20.04 -6.59 19.50
N SER A 240 19.37 -7.76 19.48
CA SER A 240 19.53 -8.73 18.40
C SER A 240 18.92 -8.20 17.09
N LEU A 241 19.64 -8.35 15.97
CA LEU A 241 19.17 -7.99 14.63
C LEU A 241 18.85 -9.24 13.81
N GLY A 242 17.76 -9.19 13.05
CA GLY A 242 17.36 -10.20 12.08
C GLY A 242 16.91 -9.59 10.76
N SER A 243 16.95 -10.38 9.68
CA SER A 243 16.30 -10.09 8.41
C SER A 243 15.87 -11.38 7.73
N VAL A 244 14.56 -11.58 7.56
CA VAL A 244 14.00 -12.74 6.85
C VAL A 244 14.45 -12.79 5.39
N LYS A 245 14.75 -11.63 4.81
CA LYS A 245 15.15 -11.50 3.40
C LYS A 245 16.48 -12.16 3.07
N SER A 246 17.29 -12.45 4.09
CA SER A 246 18.47 -13.30 3.94
C SER A 246 18.12 -14.78 3.66
N LEU A 247 16.87 -15.18 3.87
CA LEU A 247 16.39 -16.57 3.70
C LEU A 247 15.38 -16.70 2.55
N THR A 248 14.51 -15.71 2.36
CA THR A 248 13.35 -15.75 1.45
C THR A 248 13.45 -14.74 0.31
N TRP A 249 14.56 -13.99 0.24
CA TRP A 249 14.71 -12.81 -0.62
C TRP A 249 13.64 -11.73 -0.29
N HIS A 250 13.48 -10.73 -1.14
CA HIS A 250 12.53 -9.65 -0.87
C HIS A 250 11.18 -9.93 -1.52
N GLY A 251 10.22 -10.41 -0.72
CA GLY A 251 8.83 -10.66 -1.15
C GLY A 251 7.96 -9.41 -1.23
N PHE A 252 8.52 -8.19 -1.35
CA PHE A 252 7.81 -6.91 -1.47
C PHE A 252 6.61 -6.81 -0.50
N PRO A 253 5.31 -6.79 -0.93
CA PRO A 253 4.17 -6.69 0.00
C PRO A 253 4.07 -7.89 0.96
N ALA A 254 4.58 -9.07 0.61
CA ALA A 254 4.59 -10.23 1.49
C ALA A 254 5.67 -10.16 2.59
N ALA A 255 6.71 -9.34 2.40
CA ALA A 255 7.88 -9.32 3.28
C ALA A 255 7.55 -8.99 4.74
N GLY A 256 6.61 -8.06 4.98
CA GLY A 256 6.20 -7.68 6.34
C GLY A 256 5.54 -8.83 7.11
N ILE A 257 4.68 -9.60 6.47
CA ILE A 257 4.09 -10.82 7.08
C ILE A 257 5.16 -11.89 7.29
N ALA A 258 6.08 -12.09 6.35
CA ALA A 258 7.18 -13.03 6.50
C ALA A 258 8.10 -12.66 7.69
N ASN A 259 8.42 -11.36 7.88
CA ASN A 259 9.12 -10.85 9.05
C ASN A 259 8.39 -11.24 10.34
N LEU A 260 7.08 -10.97 10.41
CA LEU A 260 6.25 -11.26 11.59
C LEU A 260 6.20 -12.76 11.89
N VAL A 261 5.92 -13.61 10.88
CA VAL A 261 5.89 -15.06 11.02
C VAL A 261 7.22 -15.62 11.49
N LYS A 262 8.34 -15.15 10.92
CA LYS A 262 9.69 -15.55 11.38
C LYS A 262 9.90 -15.23 12.85
N VAL A 263 9.53 -14.05 13.32
CA VAL A 263 9.69 -13.65 14.73
C VAL A 263 8.84 -14.54 15.64
N LEU A 264 7.59 -14.83 15.26
CA LEU A 264 6.72 -15.76 16.01
C LEU A 264 7.34 -17.16 16.13
N LEU A 265 7.91 -17.68 15.03
CA LEU A 265 8.63 -18.96 15.05
C LEU A 265 9.89 -18.90 15.93
N CYS A 266 10.64 -17.80 15.86
CA CYS A 266 11.82 -17.60 16.73
C CYS A 266 11.42 -17.59 18.23
N MET A 267 10.31 -16.96 18.57
CA MET A 267 9.75 -16.97 19.93
C MET A 267 9.30 -18.37 20.36
N GLN A 268 8.60 -19.10 19.47
CA GLN A 268 8.14 -20.47 19.73
C GLN A 268 9.31 -21.44 19.96
N HIS A 269 10.39 -21.30 19.17
CA HIS A 269 11.58 -22.15 19.28
C HIS A 269 12.62 -21.61 20.28
N GLU A 270 12.37 -20.45 20.88
CA GLU A 270 13.26 -19.79 21.87
C GLU A 270 14.68 -19.54 21.32
N ARG A 271 14.75 -19.20 20.01
CA ARG A 271 16.03 -19.01 19.32
C ARG A 271 15.96 -17.83 18.35
N PHE A 272 17.08 -17.13 18.27
CA PHE A 272 17.33 -16.20 17.17
C PHE A 272 17.71 -16.99 15.93
N ALA A 273 17.04 -16.71 14.81
CA ALA A 273 17.46 -17.22 13.51
C ALA A 273 18.70 -16.43 13.02
N PRO A 274 19.65 -17.07 12.31
CA PRO A 274 20.79 -16.38 11.76
C PRO A 274 20.37 -15.46 10.60
N VAL A 275 21.13 -14.38 10.39
CA VAL A 275 21.11 -13.63 9.13
C VAL A 275 22.06 -14.35 8.16
N HIS A 276 21.47 -15.01 7.17
CA HIS A 276 22.23 -15.84 6.23
C HIS A 276 23.06 -14.98 5.26
N GLY A 277 24.17 -15.53 4.77
CA GLY A 277 24.98 -14.90 3.73
C GLY A 277 25.91 -13.77 4.19
N VAL A 278 25.77 -13.25 5.40
CA VAL A 278 26.62 -12.18 5.93
C VAL A 278 28.05 -12.70 6.14
N LYS A 279 28.97 -12.21 5.33
CA LYS A 279 30.41 -12.48 5.43
C LYS A 279 31.11 -11.43 6.30
N THR A 280 30.88 -10.18 6.00
CA THR A 280 31.38 -9.01 6.72
C THR A 280 30.21 -8.18 7.20
N PRO A 281 29.88 -8.17 8.51
CA PRO A 281 28.78 -7.35 9.00
C PRO A 281 28.98 -5.88 8.63
N HIS A 282 27.88 -5.19 8.38
CA HIS A 282 27.87 -3.76 8.04
C HIS A 282 28.72 -2.97 9.04
N LYS A 283 29.46 -1.97 8.57
CA LYS A 283 30.39 -1.16 9.36
C LYS A 283 29.77 -0.61 10.66
N LEU A 284 28.52 -0.12 10.59
CA LEU A 284 27.81 0.39 11.77
C LEU A 284 27.60 -0.69 12.85
N ILE A 285 27.40 -1.94 12.48
CA ILE A 285 27.26 -3.05 13.42
C ILE A 285 28.60 -3.33 14.09
N MET A 286 29.68 -3.38 13.31
CA MET A 286 31.03 -3.64 13.85
C MET A 286 31.55 -2.52 14.75
N GLU A 287 31.20 -1.27 14.47
CA GLU A 287 31.60 -0.10 15.25
C GLU A 287 30.76 0.11 16.52
N ASN A 288 29.59 -0.54 16.66
CA ASN A 288 28.70 -0.37 17.80
C ASN A 288 28.27 -1.75 18.38
N PRO A 289 29.22 -2.60 18.85
CA PRO A 289 28.92 -3.93 19.38
C PRO A 289 28.16 -3.90 20.72
N ASP A 290 28.13 -2.78 21.39
CA ASP A 290 27.35 -2.49 22.59
C ASP A 290 25.87 -2.21 22.29
N ILE A 291 25.55 -1.86 21.05
CA ILE A 291 24.19 -1.58 20.59
C ILE A 291 23.61 -2.76 19.80
N PHE A 292 24.41 -3.39 18.93
CA PHE A 292 23.95 -4.39 17.98
C PHE A 292 24.55 -5.77 18.20
N ALA A 293 23.70 -6.80 18.17
CA ALA A 293 24.10 -8.19 18.10
C ALA A 293 23.59 -8.82 16.79
N LEU A 294 24.49 -9.28 15.93
CA LEU A 294 24.15 -9.97 14.68
C LEU A 294 24.53 -11.45 14.78
N HIS A 295 23.53 -12.32 14.66
CA HIS A 295 23.74 -13.76 14.72
C HIS A 295 23.96 -14.34 13.31
N ARG A 296 25.11 -15.02 13.10
CA ARG A 296 25.45 -15.75 11.86
C ARG A 296 25.22 -17.26 11.98
N ALA A 297 24.83 -17.71 13.17
CA ALA A 297 24.40 -19.08 13.48
C ALA A 297 23.21 -18.99 14.45
N PRO A 298 22.35 -20.03 14.53
CA PRO A 298 21.26 -20.06 15.49
C PRO A 298 21.75 -19.84 16.93
N ALA A 299 21.17 -18.89 17.63
CA ALA A 299 21.52 -18.55 19.01
C ALA A 299 20.31 -18.68 19.93
N THR A 300 20.53 -18.97 21.22
CA THR A 300 19.45 -19.02 22.20
C THR A 300 18.87 -17.61 22.40
N TRP A 301 17.56 -17.48 22.40
CA TRP A 301 16.89 -16.27 22.83
C TRP A 301 16.67 -16.36 24.34
N PRO A 302 17.38 -15.59 25.16
CA PRO A 302 17.30 -15.71 26.61
C PRO A 302 15.89 -15.45 27.14
N VAL A 303 15.54 -16.08 28.24
CA VAL A 303 14.33 -15.76 29.01
C VAL A 303 14.62 -14.52 29.86
N ASN A 304 13.62 -13.65 29.98
CA ASN A 304 13.61 -12.57 30.96
C ASN A 304 12.64 -12.98 32.08
N ASP A 305 13.11 -13.04 33.31
CA ASP A 305 12.31 -13.51 34.46
C ASP A 305 11.11 -12.60 34.78
N SER A 306 11.12 -11.35 34.34
CA SER A 306 10.09 -10.35 34.63
C SER A 306 9.04 -10.18 33.53
N ARG A 307 9.32 -10.63 32.31
CA ARG A 307 8.46 -10.42 31.14
C ARG A 307 8.69 -11.45 30.03
N PRO A 308 7.70 -11.68 29.16
CA PRO A 308 7.90 -12.45 27.93
C PRO A 308 8.95 -11.83 26.99
N ARG A 309 9.45 -12.64 26.04
CA ARG A 309 10.32 -12.15 24.97
C ARG A 309 9.60 -11.13 24.10
N ARG A 310 10.30 -10.07 23.69
CA ARG A 310 9.75 -8.94 22.95
C ARG A 310 10.56 -8.62 21.70
N ALA A 311 9.85 -8.35 20.63
CA ALA A 311 10.47 -7.93 19.38
C ALA A 311 9.78 -6.70 18.79
N LEU A 312 10.56 -5.94 18.02
CA LEU A 312 10.09 -4.92 17.11
C LEU A 312 10.27 -5.43 15.68
N VAL A 313 9.24 -5.38 14.88
CA VAL A 313 9.22 -5.84 13.49
C VAL A 313 9.03 -4.66 12.57
N ASN A 314 9.93 -4.47 11.60
CA ASN A 314 9.93 -3.33 10.69
C ASN A 314 9.63 -3.73 9.25
N ALA A 315 8.87 -2.90 8.55
CA ALA A 315 8.73 -2.92 7.11
C ALA A 315 8.62 -1.49 6.58
N PHE A 316 9.53 -1.11 5.68
CA PHE A 316 9.62 0.23 5.12
C PHE A 316 9.36 0.16 3.61
N GLY A 317 8.43 1.01 3.13
CA GLY A 317 7.92 0.97 1.77
C GLY A 317 8.53 2.05 0.88
N PHE A 318 8.74 1.69 -0.36
CA PHE A 318 9.05 2.64 -1.42
C PHE A 318 7.91 3.68 -1.51
N GLY A 319 8.23 4.98 -1.43
CA GLY A 319 7.23 6.04 -1.30
C GLY A 319 7.15 6.64 0.10
N GLY A 320 8.01 6.19 1.03
CA GLY A 320 8.17 6.77 2.35
C GLY A 320 7.17 6.30 3.40
N VAL A 321 6.52 5.17 3.19
CA VAL A 321 5.64 4.54 4.18
C VAL A 321 6.46 3.62 5.08
N ASN A 322 6.39 3.83 6.40
CA ASN A 322 7.11 3.04 7.39
C ASN A 322 6.11 2.43 8.37
N SER A 323 6.14 1.10 8.51
CA SER A 323 5.30 0.36 9.46
C SER A 323 6.16 -0.43 10.43
N SER A 324 5.80 -0.36 11.71
CA SER A 324 6.48 -1.09 12.79
C SER A 324 5.44 -1.74 13.71
N VAL A 325 5.75 -2.95 14.18
CA VAL A 325 4.87 -3.74 15.07
C VAL A 325 5.70 -4.24 16.25
N CYS A 326 5.23 -3.95 17.47
CA CYS A 326 5.74 -4.53 18.70
C CYS A 326 4.98 -5.81 19.02
N ILE A 327 5.72 -6.91 19.18
CA ILE A 327 5.16 -8.22 19.47
C ILE A 327 5.79 -8.82 20.71
N GLU A 328 5.01 -9.54 21.47
CA GLU A 328 5.37 -10.20 22.73
C GLU A 328 5.08 -11.70 22.61
N GLN A 329 5.97 -12.56 23.09
CA GLN A 329 5.72 -14.00 23.18
C GLN A 329 4.52 -14.23 24.09
N PHE A 330 3.60 -15.09 23.66
CA PHE A 330 2.45 -15.40 24.51
C PHE A 330 2.87 -16.20 25.76
N ASP A 331 2.53 -15.69 26.93
CA ASP A 331 2.58 -16.38 28.21
C ASP A 331 1.19 -16.31 28.86
N LYS A 332 0.61 -17.46 29.15
CA LYS A 332 -0.77 -17.54 29.62
C LYS A 332 -0.99 -16.82 30.97
N GLN A 333 -0.06 -16.96 31.89
CA GLN A 333 -0.20 -16.38 33.22
C GLN A 333 -0.01 -14.87 33.19
N TYR A 334 1.01 -14.41 32.48
CA TYR A 334 1.32 -12.99 32.30
C TYR A 334 0.16 -12.26 31.62
N HIS A 335 -0.31 -12.78 30.48
CA HIS A 335 -1.33 -12.13 29.67
C HIS A 335 -2.75 -12.24 30.23
N ALA A 336 -3.08 -13.26 31.02
CA ALA A 336 -4.37 -13.34 31.72
C ALA A 336 -4.55 -12.18 32.72
N ASN A 337 -3.47 -11.72 33.32
CA ASN A 337 -3.51 -10.56 34.22
C ASN A 337 -3.73 -9.24 33.45
N LEU A 338 -3.17 -9.11 32.25
CA LEU A 338 -3.39 -7.93 31.40
C LEU A 338 -4.84 -7.82 30.91
N VAL A 339 -5.44 -8.93 30.46
CA VAL A 339 -6.84 -8.95 30.00
C VAL A 339 -7.82 -8.52 31.10
N ARG A 340 -7.55 -8.86 32.36
CA ARG A 340 -8.40 -8.44 33.50
C ARG A 340 -8.37 -6.91 33.71
N VAL A 341 -7.25 -6.27 33.44
CA VAL A 341 -7.11 -4.81 33.58
C VAL A 341 -7.78 -4.07 32.43
N GLU A 342 -7.72 -4.63 31.22
CA GLU A 342 -8.31 -4.03 30.01
C GLU A 342 -9.84 -4.21 29.92
N SER A 343 -10.42 -5.21 30.61
CA SER A 343 -11.86 -5.46 30.58
C SER A 343 -12.71 -4.37 31.24
N ASP A 344 -12.09 -3.51 32.06
CA ASP A 344 -12.77 -2.40 32.72
C ASP A 344 -12.87 -1.14 31.84
N THR A 345 -12.19 -1.11 30.68
CA THR A 345 -12.28 -0.04 29.69
C THR A 345 -13.16 -0.47 28.52
N VAL A 346 -14.47 -0.44 28.72
CA VAL A 346 -15.45 -0.74 27.67
C VAL A 346 -15.52 0.43 26.69
N LEU A 347 -14.97 0.24 25.49
CA LEU A 347 -15.29 1.13 24.37
C LEU A 347 -16.73 0.85 23.90
N PRO A 348 -17.49 1.89 23.54
CA PRO A 348 -18.88 1.70 23.10
C PRO A 348 -18.91 0.86 21.83
N SER A 349 -19.55 -0.32 21.90
CA SER A 349 -19.81 -1.17 20.75
C SER A 349 -20.96 -0.60 19.91
N GLY A 350 -20.79 -0.58 18.58
CA GLY A 350 -21.93 -0.66 17.65
C GLY A 350 -22.62 0.64 17.30
N LYS A 351 -21.97 1.81 17.32
CA LYS A 351 -22.47 2.98 16.58
C LYS A 351 -21.65 3.16 15.31
N GLY A 352 -22.35 3.39 14.19
CA GLY A 352 -21.73 3.71 12.91
C GLY A 352 -20.64 4.78 13.09
N ARG A 353 -19.52 4.61 12.37
CA ARG A 353 -18.41 5.56 12.45
C ARG A 353 -18.70 6.74 11.61
N ALA A 354 -18.61 7.89 12.19
CA ALA A 354 -18.84 9.13 11.49
C ALA A 354 -17.61 10.03 11.57
N VAL A 355 -17.37 10.74 10.48
CA VAL A 355 -16.32 11.75 10.37
C VAL A 355 -16.93 13.09 9.98
N ALA A 356 -16.34 14.18 10.45
CA ALA A 356 -16.66 15.52 10.04
C ALA A 356 -15.81 15.95 8.85
N ILE A 357 -16.43 16.35 7.76
CA ILE A 357 -15.75 16.94 6.59
C ILE A 357 -15.58 18.43 6.88
N VAL A 358 -14.34 18.92 6.84
CA VAL A 358 -14.01 20.33 7.12
C VAL A 358 -13.46 21.07 5.90
N ALA A 359 -13.00 20.37 4.86
CA ALA A 359 -12.63 20.95 3.59
C ALA A 359 -12.73 19.92 2.46
N THR A 360 -12.88 20.38 1.24
CA THR A 360 -12.90 19.54 0.03
C THR A 360 -12.01 20.13 -1.06
N GLY A 361 -11.44 19.26 -1.88
CA GLY A 361 -10.68 19.66 -3.06
C GLY A 361 -11.00 18.72 -4.23
N ARG A 362 -11.18 19.27 -5.41
CA ARG A 362 -11.48 18.49 -6.63
C ARG A 362 -10.63 18.96 -7.79
N CYS A 363 -10.15 18.01 -8.58
CA CYS A 363 -9.52 18.24 -9.87
C CYS A 363 -10.10 17.27 -10.90
N GLN A 364 -10.33 17.75 -12.10
CA GLN A 364 -10.82 16.94 -13.22
C GLN A 364 -9.96 17.24 -14.44
N ALA A 365 -9.60 16.22 -15.20
CA ALA A 365 -8.95 16.39 -16.48
C ALA A 365 -9.93 17.04 -17.47
N THR A 366 -9.44 17.93 -18.31
CA THR A 366 -10.22 18.47 -19.42
C THR A 366 -10.52 17.34 -20.39
N ALA A 367 -11.82 17.16 -20.71
CA ALA A 367 -12.25 16.06 -21.54
C ALA A 367 -11.81 16.27 -23.00
N MET A 368 -10.75 15.58 -23.40
CA MET A 368 -10.46 15.31 -24.81
C MET A 368 -10.19 13.82 -24.95
N ASP A 369 -11.21 13.06 -25.23
CA ASP A 369 -11.08 11.64 -25.59
C ASP A 369 -10.84 11.56 -27.12
N ASN A 370 -9.63 11.88 -27.54
CA ASN A 370 -9.23 11.76 -28.94
C ASN A 370 -8.78 10.34 -29.31
N GLY A 371 -8.87 9.40 -28.37
CA GLY A 371 -8.51 8.00 -28.59
C GLY A 371 -7.03 7.73 -28.82
N THR A 372 -6.15 8.73 -28.63
CA THR A 372 -4.71 8.55 -28.83
C THR A 372 -4.03 8.07 -27.56
N LEU A 373 -3.02 7.23 -27.74
CA LEU A 373 -2.24 6.59 -26.67
C LEU A 373 -1.42 7.58 -25.83
N LEU A 374 -1.23 8.80 -26.30
CA LEU A 374 -0.21 9.73 -25.83
C LEU A 374 -0.74 11.08 -25.34
N ASP A 375 -2.05 11.34 -25.45
CA ASP A 375 -2.62 12.63 -25.04
C ASP A 375 -2.52 12.83 -23.53
N ASP A 376 -1.81 13.89 -23.15
CA ASP A 376 -1.67 14.36 -21.77
C ASP A 376 -2.48 15.66 -21.60
N ASP A 377 -3.74 15.51 -21.23
CA ASP A 377 -4.72 16.57 -21.05
C ASP A 377 -4.89 17.02 -19.59
N ILE A 378 -3.97 16.60 -18.70
CA ILE A 378 -3.98 17.02 -17.30
C ILE A 378 -3.12 18.26 -17.15
N ASP A 379 -3.78 19.40 -16.88
CA ASP A 379 -3.10 20.63 -16.47
C ASP A 379 -2.44 20.42 -15.10
N PHE A 380 -1.11 20.49 -15.06
CA PHE A 380 -0.31 20.21 -13.90
C PHE A 380 0.77 21.27 -13.69
N ASP A 381 0.65 22.03 -12.60
CA ASP A 381 1.62 23.07 -12.24
C ASP A 381 2.90 22.48 -11.62
N TRP A 382 3.75 21.90 -12.45
CA TRP A 382 5.00 21.28 -12.02
C TRP A 382 5.93 22.24 -11.26
N ARG A 383 5.83 23.57 -11.48
CA ARG A 383 6.62 24.59 -10.78
C ARG A 383 6.19 24.73 -9.34
N TYR A 384 4.87 24.79 -9.09
CA TYR A 384 4.31 24.83 -7.74
C TYR A 384 4.74 23.60 -6.93
N PHE A 385 4.61 22.41 -7.53
CA PHE A 385 4.96 21.15 -6.88
C PHE A 385 6.46 20.85 -6.86
N LYS A 386 7.29 21.69 -7.47
CA LYS A 386 8.75 21.51 -7.58
C LYS A 386 9.14 20.17 -8.22
N VAL A 387 8.32 19.70 -9.16
CA VAL A 387 8.60 18.51 -9.95
C VAL A 387 9.37 18.93 -11.19
N PRO A 388 10.58 18.41 -11.44
CA PRO A 388 11.28 18.68 -12.69
C PRO A 388 10.42 18.31 -13.91
N PRO A 389 10.31 19.17 -14.95
CA PRO A 389 9.41 18.92 -16.08
C PRO A 389 9.72 17.61 -16.82
N VAL A 390 10.99 17.19 -16.81
CA VAL A 390 11.43 15.92 -17.40
C VAL A 390 10.82 14.68 -16.67
N LEU A 391 10.37 14.83 -15.43
CA LEU A 391 9.74 13.74 -14.65
C LEU A 391 8.22 13.66 -14.87
N VAL A 392 7.57 14.74 -15.33
CA VAL A 392 6.11 14.78 -15.50
C VAL A 392 5.60 13.67 -16.44
N PRO A 393 6.24 13.36 -17.59
CA PRO A 393 5.81 12.28 -18.46
C PRO A 393 5.96 10.86 -17.86
N HIS A 394 6.63 10.74 -16.73
CA HIS A 394 6.77 9.50 -16.00
C HIS A 394 5.75 9.34 -14.85
N MET A 395 5.00 10.39 -14.53
CA MET A 395 4.00 10.37 -13.48
C MET A 395 2.64 9.93 -14.02
N ASP A 396 1.99 8.99 -13.34
CA ASP A 396 0.61 8.64 -13.65
C ASP A 396 -0.33 9.84 -13.48
N GLY A 397 -1.40 9.88 -14.29
CA GLY A 397 -2.39 10.94 -14.24
C GLY A 397 -3.06 11.08 -12.89
N ALA A 398 -3.32 9.97 -12.19
CA ALA A 398 -3.90 9.97 -10.86
C ALA A 398 -3.00 10.70 -9.83
N GLN A 399 -1.67 10.55 -9.92
CA GLN A 399 -0.73 11.27 -9.06
C GLN A 399 -0.84 12.80 -9.26
N ARG A 400 -0.94 13.25 -10.51
CA ARG A 400 -1.04 14.68 -10.85
C ARG A 400 -2.38 15.27 -10.42
N LEU A 401 -3.47 14.55 -10.69
CA LEU A 401 -4.82 14.97 -10.28
C LEU A 401 -4.97 15.04 -8.75
N ALA A 402 -4.45 14.06 -8.03
CA ALA A 402 -4.47 14.04 -6.57
C ALA A 402 -3.69 15.22 -5.96
N LEU A 403 -2.51 15.55 -6.52
CA LEU A 403 -1.72 16.71 -6.09
C LEU A 403 -2.50 18.00 -6.27
N GLU A 404 -3.12 18.22 -7.44
CA GLU A 404 -3.91 19.43 -7.71
C GLU A 404 -5.17 19.53 -6.85
N ALA A 405 -5.87 18.41 -6.64
CA ALA A 405 -7.03 18.37 -5.74
C ALA A 405 -6.64 18.71 -4.30
N THR A 406 -5.52 18.16 -3.82
CA THR A 406 -5.03 18.43 -2.47
C THR A 406 -4.51 19.86 -2.33
N ARG A 407 -3.88 20.43 -3.36
CA ARG A 407 -3.51 21.85 -3.37
C ARG A 407 -4.72 22.75 -3.16
N ARG A 408 -5.82 22.46 -3.85
CA ARG A 408 -7.08 23.21 -3.72
C ARG A 408 -7.68 23.05 -2.34
N LEU A 409 -7.68 21.82 -1.80
CA LEU A 409 -8.16 21.54 -0.45
C LEU A 409 -7.39 22.33 0.62
N LEU A 410 -6.07 22.42 0.50
CA LEU A 410 -5.20 23.09 1.48
C LEU A 410 -5.00 24.59 1.23
N ALA A 411 -5.63 25.17 0.19
CA ALA A 411 -5.47 26.59 -0.13
C ALA A 411 -5.94 27.50 1.03
N GLU A 412 -6.96 27.08 1.77
CA GLU A 412 -7.58 27.83 2.86
C GLU A 412 -7.48 27.11 4.22
N ARG A 413 -6.78 25.98 4.30
CA ARG A 413 -6.70 25.14 5.50
C ARG A 413 -5.27 24.78 5.83
N GLN A 414 -4.92 24.89 7.10
CA GLN A 414 -3.65 24.41 7.62
C GLN A 414 -3.81 23.02 8.21
N ILE A 415 -2.79 22.19 8.04
CA ILE A 415 -2.69 20.86 8.66
C ILE A 415 -1.53 20.85 9.65
N ASP A 416 -1.67 20.04 10.69
CA ASP A 416 -0.52 19.63 11.50
C ASP A 416 0.16 18.44 10.82
N PRO A 417 1.39 18.60 10.30
CA PRO A 417 2.08 17.54 9.57
C PRO A 417 2.23 16.23 10.35
N ASP A 418 2.49 16.29 11.65
CA ASP A 418 2.74 15.11 12.47
C ASP A 418 1.45 14.41 12.92
N ARG A 419 0.32 15.14 12.87
CA ARG A 419 -1.00 14.68 13.28
C ARG A 419 -2.00 14.54 12.11
N CYS A 420 -1.51 14.62 10.86
CA CYS A 420 -2.30 14.41 9.65
C CYS A 420 -1.88 13.11 8.95
N GLY A 421 -2.88 12.30 8.54
CA GLY A 421 -2.67 11.12 7.72
C GLY A 421 -3.31 11.25 6.33
N ILE A 422 -3.09 10.24 5.48
CA ILE A 422 -3.62 10.16 4.11
C ILE A 422 -4.14 8.75 3.87
N VAL A 423 -5.40 8.62 3.45
CA VAL A 423 -5.96 7.36 2.96
C VAL A 423 -6.68 7.64 1.65
N LEU A 424 -6.20 7.07 0.56
CA LEU A 424 -6.81 7.22 -0.76
C LEU A 424 -7.44 5.90 -1.20
N GLY A 425 -8.72 5.93 -1.51
CA GLY A 425 -9.41 4.84 -2.20
C GLY A 425 -9.13 4.95 -3.69
N GLN A 426 -8.33 4.03 -4.22
CA GLN A 426 -7.93 4.05 -5.62
C GLN A 426 -7.96 2.63 -6.19
N PRO A 427 -8.79 2.36 -7.21
CA PRO A 427 -8.54 1.22 -8.05
C PRO A 427 -7.28 1.51 -8.89
N ALA A 428 -6.48 0.49 -9.14
CA ALA A 428 -5.23 0.58 -9.88
C ALA A 428 -5.35 1.45 -11.15
N GLY A 429 -4.59 2.55 -11.21
CA GLY A 429 -4.56 3.48 -12.35
C GLY A 429 -3.25 3.31 -13.11
N LEU A 430 -3.18 2.35 -14.03
CA LEU A 430 -1.93 1.83 -14.54
C LEU A 430 -1.64 2.23 -15.99
N GLU A 431 -2.08 3.42 -16.42
CA GLU A 431 -1.84 3.88 -17.79
C GLU A 431 -0.34 4.02 -18.13
N VAL A 432 0.44 4.53 -17.17
CA VAL A 432 1.90 4.66 -17.33
C VAL A 432 2.57 3.29 -17.33
N LEU A 433 2.12 2.34 -16.49
CA LEU A 433 2.63 0.97 -16.50
C LEU A 433 2.35 0.32 -17.86
N ALA A 434 1.12 0.42 -18.37
CA ALA A 434 0.72 -0.13 -19.65
C ALA A 434 1.62 0.32 -20.81
N ARG A 435 1.86 1.63 -20.91
CA ARG A 435 2.77 2.20 -21.93
C ARG A 435 4.21 1.69 -21.75
N ARG A 436 4.67 1.51 -20.50
CA ARG A 436 6.00 0.97 -20.22
C ARG A 436 6.12 -0.49 -20.59
N SER A 437 5.15 -1.33 -20.20
CA SER A 437 5.09 -2.74 -20.57
C SER A 437 5.12 -2.89 -22.09
N PHE A 438 4.32 -2.11 -22.81
CA PHE A 438 4.33 -2.11 -24.28
C PHE A 438 5.72 -1.80 -24.86
N LYS A 439 6.39 -0.75 -24.38
CA LYS A 439 7.73 -0.39 -24.85
C LYS A 439 8.79 -1.44 -24.52
N ILE A 440 8.74 -2.04 -23.33
CA ILE A 440 9.69 -3.08 -22.91
C ILE A 440 9.46 -4.38 -23.68
N ARG A 441 8.20 -4.72 -23.93
CA ARG A 441 7.78 -5.96 -24.60
C ARG A 441 7.50 -5.79 -26.09
N LEU A 442 7.88 -4.65 -26.68
CA LEU A 442 7.73 -4.40 -28.11
C LEU A 442 8.24 -5.53 -29.02
N PRO A 443 9.37 -6.22 -28.71
CA PRO A 443 9.80 -7.36 -29.52
C PRO A 443 8.77 -8.50 -29.61
N GLU A 444 7.95 -8.72 -28.59
CA GLU A 444 6.88 -9.72 -28.60
C GLU A 444 5.74 -9.30 -29.53
N VAL A 445 5.34 -8.01 -29.46
CA VAL A 445 4.33 -7.44 -30.36
C VAL A 445 4.79 -7.50 -31.81
N VAL A 446 6.02 -7.11 -32.09
CA VAL A 446 6.62 -7.18 -33.42
C VAL A 446 6.69 -8.61 -33.93
N SER A 447 7.04 -9.57 -33.09
CA SER A 447 7.04 -10.99 -33.42
C SER A 447 5.64 -11.49 -33.79
N ALA A 448 4.60 -11.08 -33.03
CA ALA A 448 3.22 -11.40 -33.32
C ALA A 448 2.76 -10.83 -34.68
N LEU A 449 3.06 -9.54 -34.94
CA LEU A 449 2.73 -8.90 -36.23
C LEU A 449 3.43 -9.58 -37.40
N ARG A 450 4.70 -9.95 -37.27
CA ARG A 450 5.45 -10.67 -38.31
C ARG A 450 4.94 -12.10 -38.58
N SER A 451 4.20 -12.68 -37.64
CA SER A 451 3.55 -13.97 -37.82
C SER A 451 2.21 -13.89 -38.60
N THR A 452 1.77 -12.69 -39.00
CA THR A 452 0.52 -12.47 -39.72
C THR A 452 0.55 -13.21 -41.05
N GLN A 453 -0.50 -14.03 -41.30
CA GLN A 453 -0.67 -14.80 -42.53
C GLN A 453 -1.50 -14.02 -43.55
N SER A 454 -1.30 -14.34 -44.82
CA SER A 454 -2.09 -13.80 -45.93
C SER A 454 -1.86 -12.31 -46.25
N VAL A 455 -0.77 -11.73 -45.77
CA VAL A 455 -0.37 -10.34 -46.04
C VAL A 455 1.03 -10.32 -46.65
N ASP A 456 1.30 -9.37 -47.57
CA ASP A 456 2.64 -9.20 -48.15
C ASP A 456 3.66 -8.78 -47.06
N SER A 457 4.86 -9.33 -47.13
CA SER A 457 5.91 -9.06 -46.16
C SER A 457 6.30 -7.57 -46.10
N ARG A 458 6.15 -6.82 -47.19
CA ARG A 458 6.41 -5.37 -47.21
C ARG A 458 5.36 -4.59 -46.45
N ASP A 459 4.10 -5.03 -46.52
CA ASP A 459 3.01 -4.40 -45.78
C ASP A 459 3.14 -4.70 -44.30
N ILE A 460 3.56 -5.92 -43.92
CA ILE A 460 3.88 -6.29 -42.54
C ILE A 460 4.98 -5.39 -41.99
N GLU A 461 6.10 -5.21 -42.69
CA GLU A 461 7.20 -4.37 -42.20
C GLU A 461 6.81 -2.88 -42.14
N ALA A 462 5.92 -2.39 -42.99
CA ALA A 462 5.38 -1.04 -42.90
C ALA A 462 4.54 -0.84 -41.62
N VAL A 463 3.70 -1.82 -41.29
CA VAL A 463 2.91 -1.82 -40.04
C VAL A 463 3.82 -1.92 -38.83
N VAL A 464 4.80 -2.81 -38.84
CA VAL A 464 5.81 -2.93 -37.77
C VAL A 464 6.51 -1.59 -37.55
N ALA A 465 6.97 -0.93 -38.63
CA ALA A 465 7.61 0.38 -38.53
C ALA A 465 6.69 1.46 -37.92
N GLY A 466 5.38 1.42 -38.25
CA GLY A 466 4.37 2.29 -37.63
C GLY A 466 4.24 2.08 -36.14
N VAL A 467 4.14 0.83 -35.70
CA VAL A 467 4.04 0.45 -34.29
C VAL A 467 5.33 0.79 -33.53
N GLU A 468 6.51 0.55 -34.11
CA GLU A 468 7.81 0.95 -33.55
C GLU A 468 7.92 2.47 -33.41
N ASN A 469 7.41 3.24 -34.37
CA ASN A 469 7.38 4.69 -34.29
C ASN A 469 6.52 5.18 -33.10
N ILE A 470 5.35 4.60 -32.89
CA ILE A 470 4.48 4.87 -31.74
C ILE A 470 5.21 4.52 -30.44
N ALA A 471 5.83 3.34 -30.36
CA ALA A 471 6.61 2.94 -29.19
C ALA A 471 7.79 3.88 -28.92
N SER A 472 8.40 4.47 -29.96
CA SER A 472 9.51 5.42 -29.82
C SER A 472 9.09 6.72 -29.12
N SER A 473 7.83 7.15 -29.27
CA SER A 473 7.26 8.34 -28.64
C SER A 473 7.01 8.15 -27.12
N ILE A 474 6.90 6.90 -26.65
CA ILE A 474 6.82 6.60 -25.21
C ILE A 474 8.19 6.89 -24.58
N PRO A 475 8.27 7.67 -23.49
CA PRO A 475 9.52 7.99 -22.82
C PRO A 475 10.32 6.74 -22.44
N ALA A 476 11.65 6.76 -22.50
CA ALA A 476 12.48 5.64 -22.08
C ALA A 476 12.31 5.31 -20.59
N THR A 477 12.50 4.04 -20.21
CA THR A 477 12.50 3.64 -18.80
C THR A 477 13.75 4.20 -18.11
N VAL A 478 13.53 5.04 -17.10
CA VAL A 478 14.55 5.71 -16.29
C VAL A 478 14.26 5.48 -14.81
N GLU A 479 15.12 5.99 -13.94
CA GLU A 479 14.97 5.92 -12.49
C GLU A 479 13.58 6.41 -12.00
N ALA A 480 13.05 7.48 -12.58
CA ALA A 480 11.74 8.04 -12.23
C ALA A 480 10.53 7.21 -12.72
N SER A 481 10.76 6.19 -13.54
CA SER A 481 9.66 5.42 -14.13
C SER A 481 8.95 4.56 -13.09
N LEU A 482 9.67 3.88 -12.21
CA LEU A 482 9.10 3.02 -11.17
C LEU A 482 8.14 3.79 -10.26
N PRO A 483 8.53 4.89 -9.58
CA PRO A 483 7.60 5.67 -8.76
C PRO A 483 6.49 6.34 -9.58
N GLY A 484 6.60 6.37 -10.88
CA GLY A 484 5.61 6.96 -11.76
C GLY A 484 4.33 6.15 -11.89
N TYR A 485 4.39 4.82 -11.73
CA TYR A 485 3.25 3.93 -11.92
C TYR A 485 2.87 3.10 -10.68
N MET A 486 3.59 3.18 -9.58
CA MET A 486 3.21 2.49 -8.34
C MET A 486 2.03 3.21 -7.67
N ASP A 487 0.99 2.46 -7.31
CA ASP A 487 -0.25 3.03 -6.76
C ASP A 487 -0.05 3.74 -5.42
N ASN A 488 0.69 3.14 -4.50
CA ASN A 488 0.99 3.75 -3.21
C ASN A 488 1.72 5.10 -3.32
N ILE A 489 2.39 5.35 -4.44
CA ILE A 489 3.12 6.60 -4.67
C ILE A 489 2.18 7.80 -4.80
N VAL A 490 0.90 7.62 -5.12
CA VAL A 490 -0.06 8.72 -5.10
C VAL A 490 -0.12 9.33 -3.69
N ALA A 491 -0.37 8.50 -2.68
CA ALA A 491 -0.39 8.95 -1.28
C ALA A 491 1.00 9.42 -0.81
N GLY A 492 2.07 8.70 -1.19
CA GLY A 492 3.45 9.08 -0.89
C GLY A 492 3.86 10.44 -1.45
N ARG A 493 3.40 10.81 -2.67
CA ARG A 493 3.64 12.15 -3.24
C ARG A 493 2.90 13.23 -2.48
N LEU A 494 1.66 13.01 -2.08
CA LEU A 494 0.94 13.94 -1.22
C LEU A 494 1.69 14.14 0.09
N ALA A 495 2.12 13.05 0.72
CA ALA A 495 2.90 13.11 1.97
C ALA A 495 4.20 13.89 1.78
N ASN A 496 4.93 13.67 0.70
CA ASN A 496 6.19 14.36 0.42
C ASN A 496 5.99 15.85 0.13
N VAL A 497 5.02 16.20 -0.74
CA VAL A 497 4.80 17.59 -1.17
C VAL A 497 4.24 18.45 -0.03
N PHE A 498 3.24 17.94 0.69
CA PHE A 498 2.54 18.67 1.76
C PHE A 498 3.12 18.41 3.15
N ASP A 499 4.22 17.65 3.24
CA ASP A 499 4.94 17.28 4.48
C ASP A 499 4.08 16.52 5.49
N VAL A 500 3.11 15.72 5.04
CA VAL A 500 2.28 14.89 5.91
C VAL A 500 3.09 13.73 6.47
N ARG A 501 3.03 13.46 7.79
CA ARG A 501 3.87 12.48 8.49
C ARG A 501 3.10 11.42 9.26
N GLY A 502 1.77 11.50 9.29
CA GLY A 502 0.89 10.47 9.83
C GLY A 502 0.84 9.21 8.94
N PRO A 503 -0.08 8.27 9.20
CA PRO A 503 -0.31 7.11 8.35
C PRO A 503 -0.61 7.52 6.92
N SER A 504 -0.07 6.78 5.94
CA SER A 504 -0.38 7.03 4.53
C SER A 504 -0.47 5.72 3.77
N MET A 505 -1.53 5.56 2.98
CA MET A 505 -1.79 4.34 2.22
C MET A 505 -2.79 4.56 1.10
N VAL A 506 -2.83 3.58 0.21
CA VAL A 506 -3.86 3.43 -0.82
C VAL A 506 -4.67 2.18 -0.51
N LEU A 507 -5.98 2.25 -0.71
CA LEU A 507 -6.92 1.14 -0.56
C LEU A 507 -7.56 0.80 -1.90
N ASP A 508 -7.71 -0.49 -2.16
CA ASP A 508 -8.54 -1.00 -3.24
C ASP A 508 -9.60 -1.97 -2.68
N ALA A 509 -10.84 -1.57 -2.81
CA ALA A 509 -12.04 -2.35 -2.51
C ALA A 509 -13.03 -2.29 -3.70
N GLY A 510 -12.50 -2.15 -4.92
CA GLY A 510 -13.29 -1.93 -6.13
C GLY A 510 -14.08 -0.63 -6.05
N GLU A 511 -15.36 -0.67 -6.37
CA GLU A 511 -16.25 0.51 -6.32
C GLU A 511 -16.40 1.10 -4.90
N ALA A 512 -16.17 0.28 -3.86
CA ALA A 512 -16.27 0.71 -2.46
C ALA A 512 -14.98 1.36 -1.92
N SER A 513 -13.93 1.52 -2.73
CA SER A 513 -12.60 2.01 -2.29
C SER A 513 -12.66 3.34 -1.54
N PHE A 514 -13.51 4.29 -2.00
CA PHE A 514 -13.67 5.57 -1.33
C PHE A 514 -14.32 5.41 0.05
N ALA A 515 -15.40 4.64 0.16
CA ALA A 515 -16.08 4.40 1.44
C ALA A 515 -15.17 3.65 2.43
N ALA A 516 -14.42 2.64 1.94
CA ALA A 516 -13.42 1.94 2.73
C ALA A 516 -12.32 2.87 3.26
N SER A 517 -11.90 3.86 2.45
CA SER A 517 -10.91 4.85 2.87
C SER A 517 -11.43 5.77 3.97
N VAL A 518 -12.71 6.16 3.93
CA VAL A 518 -13.37 6.94 4.99
C VAL A 518 -13.49 6.12 6.27
N ASP A 519 -13.89 4.85 6.19
CA ASP A 519 -13.99 3.93 7.33
C ASP A 519 -12.64 3.76 8.04
N LEU A 520 -11.57 3.49 7.28
CA LEU A 520 -10.25 3.33 7.88
C LEU A 520 -9.72 4.64 8.48
N ALA A 521 -9.96 5.78 7.82
CA ALA A 521 -9.59 7.08 8.36
C ALA A 521 -10.29 7.39 9.68
N ALA A 522 -11.60 7.07 9.79
CA ALA A 522 -12.34 7.20 11.03
C ALA A 522 -11.69 6.43 12.17
N ARG A 523 -11.22 5.20 11.91
CA ARG A 523 -10.54 4.35 12.92
C ARG A 523 -9.21 4.94 13.40
N TYR A 524 -8.42 5.55 12.52
CA TYR A 524 -7.18 6.24 12.90
C TYR A 524 -7.48 7.50 13.73
N LEU A 525 -8.55 8.23 13.41
CA LEU A 525 -9.00 9.39 14.19
C LEU A 525 -9.52 8.98 15.57
N ASP A 526 -10.35 7.93 15.65
CA ASP A 526 -10.91 7.43 16.90
C ASP A 526 -9.84 6.84 17.82
N ALA A 527 -8.82 6.20 17.24
CA ALA A 527 -7.66 5.71 17.99
C ALA A 527 -6.71 6.84 18.46
N GLY A 528 -6.96 8.09 18.07
CA GLY A 528 -6.09 9.23 18.42
C GLY A 528 -4.73 9.23 17.74
N GLU A 529 -4.53 8.43 16.71
CA GLU A 529 -3.28 8.39 15.93
C GLU A 529 -3.07 9.66 15.09
N CYS A 530 -4.18 10.25 14.66
CA CYS A 530 -4.25 11.49 13.92
C CYS A 530 -5.36 12.38 14.48
N ASP A 531 -5.24 13.69 14.24
CA ASP A 531 -6.29 14.65 14.53
C ASP A 531 -7.08 15.00 13.26
N GLN A 532 -6.50 14.68 12.11
CA GLN A 532 -7.07 14.95 10.80
C GLN A 532 -6.52 13.98 9.75
N MET A 533 -7.33 13.68 8.73
CA MET A 533 -6.97 12.80 7.64
C MET A 533 -7.37 13.42 6.30
N ILE A 534 -6.49 13.31 5.31
CA ILE A 534 -6.83 13.56 3.90
C ILE A 534 -7.36 12.24 3.34
N VAL A 535 -8.62 12.24 2.95
CA VAL A 535 -9.32 11.07 2.43
C VAL A 535 -9.86 11.39 1.04
N GLY A 536 -9.75 10.46 0.12
CA GLY A 536 -10.26 10.73 -1.22
C GLY A 536 -10.02 9.59 -2.19
N SER A 537 -10.23 9.88 -3.46
CA SER A 537 -9.87 9.01 -4.56
C SER A 537 -9.29 9.79 -5.73
N ALA A 538 -8.45 9.15 -6.52
CA ALA A 538 -7.92 9.69 -7.75
C ALA A 538 -7.93 8.61 -8.83
N PHE A 539 -8.49 8.91 -9.98
CA PHE A 539 -8.59 7.98 -11.10
C PHE A 539 -8.27 8.69 -12.42
N ALA A 540 -7.41 8.09 -13.22
CA ALA A 540 -6.97 8.71 -14.48
C ALA A 540 -6.91 7.73 -15.67
N SER A 541 -7.31 6.48 -15.49
CA SER A 541 -7.17 5.47 -16.54
C SER A 541 -8.24 5.61 -17.63
N ARG A 542 -7.81 5.33 -18.88
CA ARG A 542 -8.67 5.17 -20.06
C ARG A 542 -8.79 3.70 -20.49
N SER A 543 -8.15 2.78 -19.80
CA SER A 543 -8.06 1.37 -20.17
C SER A 543 -9.44 0.70 -20.24
N ARG A 544 -9.63 -0.16 -21.25
CA ARG A 544 -10.81 -1.03 -21.36
C ARG A 544 -10.88 -2.04 -20.22
N VAL A 545 -9.73 -2.49 -19.71
CA VAL A 545 -9.65 -3.36 -18.54
C VAL A 545 -10.36 -2.73 -17.36
N HIS A 546 -10.09 -1.46 -17.08
CA HIS A 546 -10.78 -0.74 -16.01
C HIS A 546 -12.27 -0.51 -16.29
N ARG A 547 -12.64 -0.31 -17.56
CA ARG A 547 -14.06 -0.23 -17.96
C ARG A 547 -14.79 -1.55 -17.75
N ALA A 548 -14.18 -2.66 -18.14
CA ALA A 548 -14.74 -3.99 -17.93
C ALA A 548 -14.84 -4.37 -16.43
N ALA A 549 -13.95 -3.86 -15.60
CA ALA A 549 -14.02 -3.98 -14.14
C ALA A 549 -15.06 -3.03 -13.48
N GLY A 550 -15.89 -2.32 -14.25
CA GLY A 550 -16.91 -1.40 -13.71
C GLY A 550 -16.39 -0.03 -13.27
N LEU A 551 -15.09 0.22 -13.38
CA LEU A 551 -14.43 1.42 -12.84
C LEU A 551 -14.51 2.64 -13.76
N ALA A 552 -14.98 2.50 -14.96
CA ALA A 552 -14.95 3.53 -16.02
C ALA A 552 -16.05 4.60 -15.95
N SER A 553 -17.06 4.42 -15.12
CA SER A 553 -18.16 5.39 -15.00
C SER A 553 -17.74 6.71 -14.34
N GLN A 554 -16.56 6.77 -13.75
CA GLN A 554 -16.14 7.87 -12.87
C GLN A 554 -15.37 9.00 -13.56
N GLY A 555 -14.94 8.84 -14.82
CA GLY A 555 -14.12 9.83 -15.52
C GLY A 555 -12.73 10.02 -14.89
N ARG A 556 -11.88 10.84 -15.54
CA ARG A 556 -10.52 11.15 -15.04
C ARG A 556 -10.59 12.32 -14.07
N ASN A 557 -10.56 12.01 -12.77
CA ASN A 557 -10.69 13.02 -11.72
C ASN A 557 -10.01 12.61 -10.42
N ALA A 558 -9.82 13.58 -9.53
CA ALA A 558 -9.50 13.35 -8.13
C ALA A 558 -10.41 14.20 -7.25
N SER A 559 -10.89 13.60 -6.18
CA SER A 559 -11.65 14.28 -5.13
C SER A 559 -11.07 13.89 -3.79
N VAL A 560 -10.76 14.88 -2.97
CA VAL A 560 -10.19 14.70 -1.63
C VAL A 560 -10.94 15.53 -0.61
N MET A 561 -10.99 15.04 0.63
CA MET A 561 -11.60 15.69 1.77
C MET A 561 -10.60 15.75 2.92
N LEU A 562 -10.64 16.81 3.70
CA LEU A 562 -10.04 16.83 5.03
C LEU A 562 -11.11 16.46 6.05
N VAL A 563 -10.87 15.40 6.79
CA VAL A 563 -11.80 14.88 7.78
C VAL A 563 -11.21 14.93 9.19
N ARG A 564 -12.09 15.09 10.19
CA ARG A 564 -11.79 15.11 11.62
C ARG A 564 -12.76 14.22 12.40
N SER A 565 -12.43 13.91 13.65
CA SER A 565 -13.31 13.13 14.53
C SER A 565 -14.60 13.91 14.87
N LEU A 566 -15.66 13.17 15.20
CA LEU A 566 -16.91 13.79 15.69
C LEU A 566 -16.72 14.56 17.00
N GLU A 567 -15.80 14.12 17.86
CA GLU A 567 -15.52 14.84 19.11
C GLU A 567 -14.97 16.24 18.83
N TRP A 568 -14.06 16.33 17.84
CA TRP A 568 -13.56 17.63 17.39
C TRP A 568 -14.67 18.49 16.79
N ALA A 569 -15.52 17.90 15.93
CA ALA A 569 -16.62 18.59 15.24
C ALA A 569 -17.63 19.21 16.21
N ARG A 570 -17.93 18.53 17.32
CA ARG A 570 -18.83 19.06 18.36
C ARG A 570 -18.27 20.31 19.05
N LYS A 571 -16.96 20.46 19.07
CA LYS A 571 -16.26 21.63 19.66
C LYS A 571 -16.10 22.78 18.67
N HIS A 572 -16.20 22.50 17.35
CA HIS A 572 -15.96 23.46 16.28
C HIS A 572 -17.02 23.33 15.17
N PRO A 573 -18.33 23.44 15.51
CA PRO A 573 -19.41 23.20 14.56
C PRO A 573 -19.39 24.16 13.36
N GLU A 574 -18.86 25.38 13.54
CA GLU A 574 -18.73 26.39 12.49
C GLU A 574 -17.71 26.05 11.41
N GLU A 575 -16.80 25.11 11.67
CA GLU A 575 -15.80 24.66 10.68
C GLU A 575 -16.26 23.42 9.91
N VAL A 576 -17.40 22.82 10.26
CA VAL A 576 -17.86 21.55 9.68
C VAL A 576 -18.73 21.82 8.46
N LEU A 577 -18.37 21.22 7.33
CA LEU A 577 -19.16 21.27 6.10
C LEU A 577 -20.27 20.21 6.09
N ALA A 578 -19.95 19.00 6.54
CA ALA A 578 -20.89 17.89 6.64
C ALA A 578 -20.36 16.84 7.63
N VAL A 579 -21.27 15.99 8.12
CA VAL A 579 -20.92 14.76 8.86
C VAL A 579 -21.37 13.57 8.03
N VAL A 580 -20.46 12.62 7.84
CA VAL A 580 -20.72 11.41 7.06
C VAL A 580 -20.54 10.20 7.97
N GLU A 581 -21.53 9.34 8.01
CA GLU A 581 -21.48 8.05 8.68
C GLU A 581 -21.12 6.96 7.67
N VAL A 582 -20.25 6.04 8.10
CA VAL A 582 -19.89 4.87 7.32
C VAL A 582 -20.59 3.66 7.91
N LYS A 583 -21.37 2.98 7.09
CA LYS A 583 -22.06 1.73 7.45
C LYS A 583 -21.64 0.62 6.51
N THR A 584 -21.67 -0.62 7.00
CA THR A 584 -21.61 -1.78 6.12
C THR A 584 -22.98 -2.04 5.50
N VAL A 585 -23.01 -2.76 4.37
CA VAL A 585 -24.28 -3.16 3.74
C VAL A 585 -25.14 -3.97 4.72
N SER A 586 -24.52 -4.85 5.51
CA SER A 586 -25.22 -5.63 6.53
C SER A 586 -25.86 -4.77 7.63
N GLU A 587 -25.23 -3.66 8.01
CA GLU A 587 -25.80 -2.69 8.96
C GLU A 587 -27.01 -1.97 8.35
N VAL A 588 -26.93 -1.57 7.07
CA VAL A 588 -28.03 -0.90 6.35
C VAL A 588 -29.20 -1.87 6.11
N GLU A 589 -28.94 -3.12 5.78
CA GLU A 589 -29.96 -4.15 5.59
C GLU A 589 -30.74 -4.43 6.89
N ASN A 590 -30.05 -4.48 8.03
CA ASN A 590 -30.67 -4.64 9.33
C ASN A 590 -31.57 -3.43 9.70
N ASP A 591 -31.11 -2.22 9.39
CA ASP A 591 -31.86 -0.99 9.68
C ASP A 591 -33.11 -0.81 8.79
N ARG A 592 -33.06 -1.24 7.53
CA ARG A 592 -34.11 -0.99 6.52
C ARG A 592 -34.96 -2.22 6.16
N GLY A 593 -34.60 -3.43 6.61
CA GLY A 593 -35.33 -4.66 6.34
C GLY A 593 -35.31 -5.12 4.88
N PHE A 594 -34.33 -4.70 4.08
CA PHE A 594 -34.13 -5.13 2.70
C PHE A 594 -32.97 -6.13 2.60
N SER A 595 -33.15 -7.20 1.81
CA SER A 595 -32.05 -8.07 1.41
C SER A 595 -31.51 -7.61 0.07
N SER A 596 -30.24 -7.18 -0.01
CA SER A 596 -29.57 -6.91 -1.28
C SER A 596 -28.71 -8.09 -1.68
N SER A 597 -28.64 -8.38 -2.98
CA SER A 597 -27.72 -9.37 -3.55
C SER A 597 -26.32 -8.77 -3.80
N ALA A 598 -26.02 -7.59 -3.27
CA ALA A 598 -24.75 -6.91 -3.44
C ALA A 598 -23.70 -7.51 -2.52
N ASN A 599 -22.55 -7.86 -3.08
CA ASN A 599 -21.36 -8.27 -2.33
C ASN A 599 -20.96 -7.20 -1.30
N ALA A 600 -20.54 -7.64 -0.12
CA ALA A 600 -20.19 -6.85 1.05
C ALA A 600 -19.52 -5.51 0.69
N GLY A 601 -20.22 -4.43 0.86
CA GLY A 601 -19.80 -3.07 0.54
C GLY A 601 -19.98 -2.13 1.73
N TRP A 602 -19.51 -0.92 1.54
CA TRP A 602 -19.72 0.20 2.46
C TRP A 602 -20.76 1.15 1.88
N VAL A 603 -21.54 1.77 2.76
CA VAL A 603 -22.48 2.83 2.43
C VAL A 603 -22.06 4.09 3.19
N LEU A 604 -22.02 5.22 2.49
CA LEU A 604 -21.81 6.53 3.09
C LEU A 604 -23.15 7.24 3.19
N GLU A 605 -23.55 7.60 4.39
CA GLU A 605 -24.75 8.39 4.65
C GLU A 605 -24.37 9.77 5.20
N THR A 606 -24.88 10.83 4.58
CA THR A 606 -24.74 12.18 5.14
C THR A 606 -25.71 12.32 6.30
N MET A 607 -25.22 12.44 7.52
CA MET A 607 -26.05 12.53 8.71
C MET A 607 -26.57 13.95 8.97
N ALA A 608 -25.77 14.97 8.67
CA ALA A 608 -26.15 16.34 8.93
C ALA A 608 -25.29 17.34 8.16
N THR A 609 -25.92 18.46 7.80
CA THR A 609 -25.22 19.70 7.43
C THR A 609 -25.48 20.72 8.53
N PRO A 610 -24.52 21.59 8.90
CA PRO A 610 -24.76 22.65 9.88
C PRO A 610 -25.83 23.60 9.36
N GLN A 611 -26.96 23.75 10.10
CA GLN A 611 -27.89 24.84 9.86
C GLN A 611 -27.55 25.98 10.83
N ASN A 612 -27.57 27.21 10.32
CA ASN A 612 -27.41 28.40 11.14
C ASN A 612 -28.44 28.39 12.28
N ASP A 613 -27.98 28.50 13.52
CA ASP A 613 -28.66 28.81 14.76
C ASP A 613 -29.33 27.72 15.61
N SER A 614 -29.41 26.44 15.25
CA SER A 614 -30.09 25.50 16.17
C SER A 614 -29.73 24.01 16.00
N GLY A 615 -28.49 23.62 16.13
CA GLY A 615 -28.18 22.17 16.25
C GLY A 615 -28.24 21.38 14.92
N TRP A 616 -27.72 20.19 14.96
CA TRP A 616 -27.63 19.24 13.85
C TRP A 616 -29.04 18.76 13.44
N SER A 617 -29.41 18.88 12.16
CA SER A 617 -30.62 18.25 11.62
C SER A 617 -30.25 16.98 10.84
N GLU A 618 -30.91 15.87 11.13
CA GLU A 618 -30.83 14.66 10.33
C GLU A 618 -31.48 14.87 8.96
N GLN A 619 -30.71 14.73 7.89
CA GLN A 619 -31.25 14.57 6.54
C GLN A 619 -30.73 13.25 5.98
N THR A 620 -31.61 12.29 5.83
CA THR A 620 -31.39 11.07 5.06
C THR A 620 -31.55 11.38 3.58
N THR A 621 -30.48 11.26 2.80
CA THR A 621 -30.55 11.19 1.33
C THR A 621 -29.96 9.90 0.84
#